data_ec96ad8ff003c0d7da875890e5374067
#
_entry.id   ec96ad8ff003c0d7da875890e5374067
#
_cell.length_a   1.000
_cell.length_b   1.000
_cell.length_c   1.000
_cell.angle_alpha   90.00
_cell.angle_beta   90.00
_cell.angle_gamma   90.00
#
_symmetry.space_group_name_H-M   'P 1'
#
loop_
_entity.id
_entity.type
_entity.pdbx_description
1 polymer ?
#
loop_
_entity_poly.entity_id
_entity_poly.type
_entity_poly.pdbx_seq_one_letter_code
_entity_poly.pdbx_strand_id
1 'polypeptide(L)'
;MNGMIGRLYRGETTFNFVGRRWWGFGISIAFVVVTVVSLFAQGLNLGIDFKGGVAWEVPASTITVEDVRTILDANEIPTSDAKIQILNGAEGQRIRAQVGEISTETRTVVQAALSVKAGVDLQEVSVASVSSSWGRNITEKAVRALLTFFVIVSMYIAWRFEWKMAIAAILAMMHDVLISVGVYAVFGFSVTPATVIAFLTILGFSLYDTIVVFDKVHENTTRYSASKVSYGDIINVSMNQVLMRSINTSLAAVLPVLSLLVLGSWIMGAIALQEFALALLVGMLLGAYSSIYIATPLLAVFKGRELKFRSLQGNLRLGEEMARLGATSKKVVTRTQGDASTTSTQSDIERETVLASSVLSHPPRPRKNRRR
;
A
#
# COMPACT_ATOMS: atom_id res chain seq x y z
N MET A 1 -12.76 -4.79 -29.38
CA MET A 1 -12.49 -3.72 -28.39
C MET A 1 -11.16 -3.06 -28.74
N ASN A 2 -11.18 -2.06 -29.64
CA ASN A 2 -9.97 -1.32 -30.05
C ASN A 2 -9.72 -0.06 -29.22
N GLY A 3 -10.46 0.14 -28.13
CA GLY A 3 -10.33 1.28 -27.24
C GLY A 3 -9.14 1.18 -26.26
N MET A 4 -8.87 2.27 -25.56
CA MET A 4 -7.80 2.40 -24.55
C MET A 4 -7.83 1.26 -23.52
N ILE A 5 -9.02 0.85 -23.05
CA ILE A 5 -9.22 -0.27 -22.11
C ILE A 5 -8.74 -1.61 -22.69
N GLY A 6 -9.02 -1.88 -23.98
CA GLY A 6 -8.54 -3.11 -24.63
C GLY A 6 -7.01 -3.16 -24.77
N ARG A 7 -6.36 -2.01 -25.00
CA ARG A 7 -4.88 -1.91 -25.00
C ARG A 7 -4.29 -2.07 -23.61
N LEU A 8 -4.95 -1.52 -22.60
CA LEU A 8 -4.56 -1.67 -21.19
C LEU A 8 -4.60 -3.16 -20.79
N TYR A 9 -5.67 -3.86 -21.14
CA TYR A 9 -5.84 -5.30 -20.83
C TYR A 9 -4.79 -6.17 -21.53
N ARG A 10 -4.31 -5.78 -22.71
CA ARG A 10 -3.27 -6.51 -23.43
C ARG A 10 -1.84 -6.09 -23.07
N GLY A 11 -1.67 -5.15 -22.12
CA GLY A 11 -0.37 -4.59 -21.76
C GLY A 11 0.30 -3.83 -22.92
N GLU A 12 -0.48 -3.30 -23.86
CA GLU A 12 -0.03 -2.56 -25.06
C GLU A 12 -0.06 -1.03 -24.84
N THR A 13 -0.14 -0.58 -23.57
CA THR A 13 -0.11 0.85 -23.23
C THR A 13 1.28 1.44 -23.42
N THR A 14 1.32 2.76 -23.59
CA THR A 14 2.56 3.50 -23.89
C THR A 14 2.77 4.65 -22.92
N PHE A 15 2.41 4.45 -21.63
CA PHE A 15 2.59 5.47 -20.62
C PHE A 15 4.06 5.66 -20.28
N ASN A 16 4.49 6.94 -20.24
CA ASN A 16 5.84 7.31 -19.82
C ASN A 16 5.86 7.67 -18.32
N PHE A 17 6.05 6.67 -17.48
CA PHE A 17 6.09 6.83 -16.02
C PHE A 17 7.36 7.56 -15.57
N VAL A 18 8.52 7.16 -16.10
CA VAL A 18 9.82 7.73 -15.70
C VAL A 18 9.95 9.19 -16.17
N GLY A 19 9.41 9.54 -17.36
CA GLY A 19 9.40 10.91 -17.83
C GLY A 19 8.53 11.84 -16.98
N ARG A 20 7.47 11.30 -16.37
CA ARG A 20 6.55 12.06 -15.50
C ARG A 20 6.86 11.91 -14.00
N ARG A 21 8.03 11.40 -13.63
CA ARG A 21 8.43 11.14 -12.23
C ARG A 21 8.33 12.37 -11.32
N TRP A 22 8.58 13.56 -11.84
CA TRP A 22 8.50 14.80 -11.07
C TRP A 22 7.08 15.09 -10.56
N TRP A 23 6.03 14.70 -11.31
CA TRP A 23 4.66 14.81 -10.84
C TRP A 23 4.40 13.89 -9.64
N GLY A 24 4.85 12.63 -9.73
CA GLY A 24 4.75 11.70 -8.60
C GLY A 24 5.51 12.21 -7.38
N PHE A 25 6.77 12.59 -7.54
CA PHE A 25 7.56 13.13 -6.42
C PHE A 25 6.98 14.43 -5.85
N GLY A 26 6.46 15.34 -6.71
CA GLY A 26 5.83 16.58 -6.28
C GLY A 26 4.60 16.33 -5.41
N ILE A 27 3.70 15.45 -5.83
CA ILE A 27 2.52 15.04 -5.05
C ILE A 27 2.94 14.40 -3.72
N SER A 28 3.92 13.49 -3.75
CA SER A 28 4.42 12.84 -2.53
C SER A 28 5.06 13.81 -1.56
N ILE A 29 5.87 14.76 -2.05
CA ILE A 29 6.46 15.80 -1.20
C ILE A 29 5.37 16.66 -0.57
N ALA A 30 4.34 17.02 -1.34
CA ALA A 30 3.20 17.78 -0.79
C ALA A 30 2.49 16.99 0.32
N PHE A 31 2.22 15.69 0.13
CA PHE A 31 1.65 14.84 1.17
C PHE A 31 2.56 14.71 2.39
N VAL A 32 3.86 14.54 2.20
CA VAL A 32 4.83 14.49 3.31
C VAL A 32 4.85 15.80 4.09
N VAL A 33 4.84 16.95 3.40
CA VAL A 33 4.79 18.27 4.06
C VAL A 33 3.50 18.42 4.87
N VAL A 34 2.34 18.08 4.28
CA VAL A 34 1.05 18.11 5.00
C VAL A 34 1.08 17.17 6.21
N THR A 35 1.63 15.96 6.07
CA THR A 35 1.82 15.01 7.17
C THR A 35 2.62 15.61 8.30
N VAL A 36 3.80 16.17 7.99
CA VAL A 36 4.70 16.74 8.98
C VAL A 36 4.02 17.92 9.69
N VAL A 37 3.43 18.84 8.92
CA VAL A 37 2.71 19.99 9.48
C VAL A 37 1.57 19.55 10.40
N SER A 38 0.76 18.58 9.97
CA SER A 38 -0.37 18.06 10.76
C SER A 38 0.11 17.38 12.05
N LEU A 39 1.19 16.59 11.98
CA LEU A 39 1.75 15.94 13.17
C LEU A 39 2.27 16.96 14.20
N PHE A 40 2.87 18.07 13.75
CA PHE A 40 3.33 19.12 14.67
C PHE A 40 2.18 20.00 15.19
N ALA A 41 1.16 20.27 14.37
CA ALA A 41 0.05 21.15 14.73
C ALA A 41 -1.01 20.46 15.60
N GLN A 42 -1.39 19.23 15.26
CA GLN A 42 -2.50 18.50 15.89
C GLN A 42 -2.05 17.25 16.64
N GLY A 43 -0.86 16.73 16.30
CA GLY A 43 -0.38 15.46 16.82
C GLY A 43 -1.16 14.27 16.27
N LEU A 44 -0.89 13.10 16.84
CA LEU A 44 -1.58 11.84 16.50
C LEU A 44 -2.64 11.54 17.55
N ASN A 45 -3.86 11.24 17.10
CA ASN A 45 -4.95 10.88 17.99
C ASN A 45 -4.82 9.42 18.44
N LEU A 46 -4.02 9.17 19.49
CA LEU A 46 -3.89 7.84 20.08
C LEU A 46 -5.15 7.50 20.88
N GLY A 47 -5.72 6.32 20.61
CA GLY A 47 -6.83 5.76 21.39
C GLY A 47 -6.44 5.43 22.83
N ILE A 48 -7.44 5.14 23.66
CA ILE A 48 -7.23 4.76 25.07
C ILE A 48 -6.41 3.47 25.20
N ASP A 49 -6.40 2.62 24.19
CA ASP A 49 -5.59 1.41 24.15
C ASP A 49 -4.07 1.68 24.24
N PHE A 50 -3.64 2.86 23.80
CA PHE A 50 -2.24 3.28 23.82
C PHE A 50 -1.92 4.25 24.96
N LYS A 51 -2.83 5.20 25.26
CA LYS A 51 -2.62 6.18 26.32
C LYS A 51 -3.06 5.69 27.70
N GLY A 52 -4.00 4.75 27.75
CA GLY A 52 -4.82 4.50 28.90
C GLY A 52 -5.95 5.53 29.01
N GLY A 53 -6.88 5.32 29.94
CA GLY A 53 -7.98 6.21 30.18
C GLY A 53 -9.35 5.56 30.07
N VAL A 54 -10.38 6.38 29.99
CA VAL A 54 -11.78 5.97 29.85
C VAL A 54 -12.39 6.59 28.61
N ALA A 55 -13.21 5.81 27.93
CA ALA A 55 -14.03 6.28 26.82
C ALA A 55 -15.49 5.92 27.09
N TRP A 56 -16.39 6.90 26.91
CA TRP A 56 -17.84 6.68 26.86
C TRP A 56 -18.32 6.90 25.43
N GLU A 57 -19.29 6.08 25.01
CA GLU A 57 -19.97 6.26 23.76
C GLU A 57 -21.48 6.34 24.04
N VAL A 58 -22.06 7.47 23.68
CA VAL A 58 -23.48 7.78 23.93
C VAL A 58 -24.18 8.07 22.60
N PRO A 59 -25.43 7.59 22.38
CA PRO A 59 -26.22 7.98 21.23
C PRO A 59 -26.42 9.51 21.17
N ALA A 60 -26.17 10.10 20.00
CA ALA A 60 -26.19 11.56 19.83
C ALA A 60 -27.60 12.09 19.37
N SER A 61 -28.68 11.38 19.67
CA SER A 61 -30.03 11.78 19.27
C SER A 61 -30.49 13.04 19.94
N THR A 62 -30.16 13.24 21.22
CA THR A 62 -30.66 14.33 22.09
C THR A 62 -29.53 15.07 22.81
N ILE A 63 -28.31 14.56 22.78
CA ILE A 63 -27.16 15.12 23.48
C ILE A 63 -26.18 15.73 22.47
N THR A 64 -25.57 16.86 22.83
CA THR A 64 -24.57 17.58 22.03
C THR A 64 -23.15 17.40 22.60
N VAL A 65 -22.14 17.75 21.81
CA VAL A 65 -20.73 17.77 22.26
C VAL A 65 -20.55 18.71 23.45
N GLU A 66 -21.28 19.82 23.48
CA GLU A 66 -21.20 20.82 24.57
C GLU A 66 -21.85 20.31 25.86
N ASP A 67 -22.94 19.55 25.75
CA ASP A 67 -23.55 18.87 26.92
C ASP A 67 -22.57 17.87 27.52
N VAL A 68 -21.86 17.10 26.69
CA VAL A 68 -20.84 16.16 27.16
C VAL A 68 -19.71 16.90 27.88
N ARG A 69 -19.22 18.04 27.33
CA ARG A 69 -18.22 18.89 28.00
C ARG A 69 -18.69 19.35 29.36
N THR A 70 -19.90 19.87 29.42
CA THR A 70 -20.52 20.36 30.68
C THR A 70 -20.60 19.26 31.73
N ILE A 71 -20.95 18.03 31.33
CA ILE A 71 -21.01 16.89 32.25
C ILE A 71 -19.61 16.51 32.74
N LEU A 72 -18.60 16.53 31.87
CA LEU A 72 -17.22 16.25 32.27
C LEU A 72 -16.68 17.30 33.24
N ASP A 73 -16.88 18.58 32.93
CA ASP A 73 -16.47 19.69 33.80
C ASP A 73 -17.18 19.67 35.17
N ALA A 74 -18.48 19.34 35.21
CA ALA A 74 -19.25 19.19 36.45
C ALA A 74 -18.74 18.04 37.33
N ASN A 75 -18.01 17.08 36.77
CA ASN A 75 -17.40 15.96 37.49
C ASN A 75 -15.88 16.12 37.68
N GLU A 76 -15.37 17.37 37.60
CA GLU A 76 -13.97 17.75 37.82
C GLU A 76 -12.98 17.04 36.84
N ILE A 77 -13.47 16.64 35.66
CA ILE A 77 -12.62 16.05 34.62
C ILE A 77 -12.13 17.16 33.68
N PRO A 78 -10.80 17.36 33.54
CA PRO A 78 -10.27 18.44 32.69
C PRO A 78 -10.70 18.21 31.22
N THR A 79 -11.50 19.12 30.68
CA THR A 79 -11.95 19.06 29.29
C THR A 79 -10.89 19.50 28.29
N SER A 80 -9.80 20.15 28.74
CA SER A 80 -8.63 20.50 27.92
C SER A 80 -7.98 19.28 27.25
N ASP A 81 -7.97 18.16 27.96
CA ASP A 81 -7.36 16.91 27.50
C ASP A 81 -8.39 15.90 27.01
N ALA A 82 -9.68 16.20 27.19
CA ALA A 82 -10.77 15.35 26.72
C ALA A 82 -10.92 15.41 25.19
N LYS A 83 -10.92 14.24 24.54
CA LYS A 83 -11.21 14.14 23.12
C LYS A 83 -12.65 13.71 22.93
N ILE A 84 -13.46 14.60 22.33
CA ILE A 84 -14.87 14.35 22.04
C ILE A 84 -15.02 14.32 20.53
N GLN A 85 -15.54 13.21 20.02
CA GLN A 85 -15.72 12.95 18.59
C GLN A 85 -17.13 12.48 18.30
N ILE A 86 -17.68 12.90 17.16
CA ILE A 86 -18.93 12.38 16.64
C ILE A 86 -18.60 11.23 15.70
N LEU A 87 -19.19 10.08 15.99
CA LEU A 87 -19.08 8.87 15.19
C LEU A 87 -20.39 8.66 14.44
N ASN A 88 -20.31 8.38 13.16
CA ASN A 88 -21.46 8.07 12.34
C ASN A 88 -21.56 6.54 12.19
N GLY A 89 -22.62 5.95 12.70
CA GLY A 89 -22.90 4.52 12.61
C GLY A 89 -24.29 4.25 12.00
N ALA A 90 -24.61 2.98 11.79
CA ALA A 90 -25.89 2.55 11.23
C ALA A 90 -27.09 2.89 12.11
N GLU A 91 -26.91 2.86 13.43
CA GLU A 91 -27.93 3.20 14.43
C GLU A 91 -28.03 4.71 14.69
N GLY A 92 -27.38 5.53 13.86
CA GLY A 92 -27.31 6.97 14.02
C GLY A 92 -25.94 7.48 14.49
N GLN A 93 -25.92 8.74 14.88
CA GLN A 93 -24.70 9.38 15.40
C GLN A 93 -24.50 8.99 16.88
N ARG A 94 -23.24 8.75 17.24
CA ARG A 94 -22.81 8.55 18.63
C ARG A 94 -21.73 9.56 18.97
N ILE A 95 -21.68 10.04 20.22
CA ILE A 95 -20.61 10.87 20.73
C ILE A 95 -19.67 9.97 21.53
N ARG A 96 -18.40 9.91 21.14
CA ARG A 96 -17.34 9.29 21.94
C ARG A 96 -16.57 10.36 22.67
N ALA A 97 -16.56 10.28 24.00
CA ALA A 97 -15.75 11.10 24.88
C ALA A 97 -14.63 10.26 25.48
N GLN A 98 -13.39 10.66 25.27
CA GLN A 98 -12.19 9.99 25.80
C GLN A 98 -11.47 10.93 26.77
N VAL A 99 -11.14 10.42 27.96
CA VAL A 99 -10.42 11.16 29.01
C VAL A 99 -9.28 10.30 29.57
N GLY A 100 -8.41 10.93 30.34
CA GLY A 100 -7.36 10.21 31.07
C GLY A 100 -7.91 9.21 32.08
N GLU A 101 -7.03 8.59 32.83
CA GLU A 101 -7.38 7.61 33.87
C GLU A 101 -8.12 8.32 35.03
N ILE A 102 -9.29 7.81 35.39
CA ILE A 102 -10.15 8.32 36.47
C ILE A 102 -10.60 7.18 37.38
N SER A 103 -11.15 7.51 38.55
CA SER A 103 -11.66 6.52 39.50
C SER A 103 -12.88 5.77 38.95
N THR A 104 -13.12 4.57 39.45
CA THR A 104 -14.30 3.78 39.05
C THR A 104 -15.60 4.47 39.45
N GLU A 105 -15.61 5.17 40.59
CA GLU A 105 -16.76 5.93 41.08
C GLU A 105 -17.11 7.06 40.10
N THR A 106 -16.13 7.92 39.76
CA THR A 106 -16.32 9.03 38.82
C THR A 106 -16.80 8.52 37.46
N ARG A 107 -16.22 7.39 36.97
CA ARG A 107 -16.64 6.76 35.73
C ARG A 107 -18.13 6.40 35.71
N THR A 108 -18.63 5.82 36.79
CA THR A 108 -20.02 5.41 36.92
C THR A 108 -20.95 6.62 37.03
N VAL A 109 -20.54 7.66 37.74
CA VAL A 109 -21.32 8.92 37.87
C VAL A 109 -21.44 9.61 36.52
N VAL A 110 -20.35 9.73 35.76
CA VAL A 110 -20.39 10.32 34.43
C VAL A 110 -21.26 9.49 33.46
N GLN A 111 -21.15 8.16 33.50
CA GLN A 111 -22.01 7.29 32.68
C GLN A 111 -23.49 7.52 32.96
N ALA A 112 -23.88 7.61 34.26
CA ALA A 112 -25.26 7.88 34.64
C ALA A 112 -25.70 9.28 34.20
N ALA A 113 -24.85 10.28 34.36
CA ALA A 113 -25.17 11.65 33.91
C ALA A 113 -25.37 11.73 32.39
N LEU A 114 -24.52 11.04 31.61
CA LEU A 114 -24.67 10.95 30.15
C LEU A 114 -25.96 10.24 29.73
N SER A 115 -26.32 9.12 30.39
CA SER A 115 -27.56 8.36 30.16
C SER A 115 -28.81 9.24 30.41
N VAL A 116 -28.86 9.91 31.54
CA VAL A 116 -29.97 10.83 31.89
C VAL A 116 -30.08 11.98 30.90
N LYS A 117 -28.97 12.61 30.52
CA LYS A 117 -28.97 13.74 29.58
C LYS A 117 -29.35 13.33 28.17
N ALA A 118 -28.90 12.16 27.73
CA ALA A 118 -29.25 11.59 26.44
C ALA A 118 -30.67 11.00 26.39
N GLY A 119 -31.30 10.76 27.54
CA GLY A 119 -32.64 10.14 27.63
C GLY A 119 -32.60 8.67 27.19
N VAL A 120 -31.51 7.97 27.43
CA VAL A 120 -31.33 6.55 27.06
C VAL A 120 -31.02 5.69 28.29
N ASP A 121 -31.20 4.39 28.18
CA ASP A 121 -30.87 3.47 29.27
C ASP A 121 -29.36 3.48 29.55
N LEU A 122 -28.98 3.23 30.82
CA LEU A 122 -27.56 3.18 31.22
C LEU A 122 -26.74 2.18 30.40
N GLN A 123 -27.37 1.10 29.95
CA GLN A 123 -26.74 0.07 29.12
C GLN A 123 -26.45 0.52 27.67
N GLU A 124 -27.13 1.55 27.18
CA GLU A 124 -26.89 2.12 25.86
C GLU A 124 -25.66 3.07 25.84
N VAL A 125 -25.24 3.52 27.02
CA VAL A 125 -23.96 4.26 27.19
C VAL A 125 -22.84 3.26 27.37
N SER A 126 -22.14 2.95 26.30
CA SER A 126 -20.99 2.04 26.32
C SER A 126 -19.80 2.69 27.04
N VAL A 127 -19.12 1.93 27.89
CA VAL A 127 -17.93 2.39 28.63
C VAL A 127 -16.76 1.44 28.41
N ALA A 128 -15.63 1.97 27.95
CA ALA A 128 -14.38 1.26 27.87
C ALA A 128 -13.35 1.92 28.81
N SER A 129 -12.56 1.13 29.52
CA SER A 129 -11.53 1.61 30.44
C SER A 129 -10.26 0.78 30.27
N VAL A 130 -9.14 1.46 30.11
CA VAL A 130 -7.83 0.86 29.92
C VAL A 130 -6.83 1.54 30.87
N SER A 131 -6.07 0.76 31.64
CA SER A 131 -5.04 1.32 32.52
C SER A 131 -3.86 1.87 31.71
N SER A 132 -3.20 2.90 32.22
CA SER A 132 -2.02 3.53 31.59
C SER A 132 -0.84 2.55 31.48
N SER A 133 -0.74 1.57 32.40
CA SER A 133 0.29 0.51 32.34
C SER A 133 0.06 -0.43 31.17
N TRP A 134 -1.19 -0.79 30.90
CA TRP A 134 -1.58 -1.59 29.75
C TRP A 134 -1.30 -0.85 28.45
N GLY A 135 -1.70 0.42 28.36
CA GLY A 135 -1.46 1.27 27.19
C GLY A 135 0.03 1.34 26.80
N ARG A 136 0.91 1.55 27.79
CA ARG A 136 2.36 1.54 27.56
C ARG A 136 2.86 0.20 27.04
N ASN A 137 2.40 -0.92 27.60
CA ASN A 137 2.77 -2.25 27.14
C ASN A 137 2.34 -2.51 25.69
N ILE A 138 1.13 -2.08 25.32
CA ILE A 138 0.63 -2.22 23.95
C ILE A 138 1.43 -1.35 22.98
N THR A 139 1.73 -0.10 23.36
CA THR A 139 2.57 0.79 22.55
C THR A 139 3.95 0.20 22.28
N GLU A 140 4.62 -0.30 23.31
CA GLU A 140 5.94 -0.93 23.19
C GLU A 140 5.88 -2.14 22.24
N LYS A 141 4.88 -3.01 22.41
CA LYS A 141 4.71 -4.18 21.55
C LYS A 141 4.38 -3.79 20.11
N ALA A 142 3.57 -2.75 19.88
CA ALA A 142 3.22 -2.25 18.55
C ALA A 142 4.46 -1.71 17.82
N VAL A 143 5.26 -0.88 18.50
CA VAL A 143 6.51 -0.33 17.94
C VAL A 143 7.50 -1.47 17.67
N ARG A 144 7.67 -2.41 18.58
CA ARG A 144 8.54 -3.57 18.39
C ARG A 144 8.09 -4.42 17.21
N ALA A 145 6.79 -4.69 17.07
CA ALA A 145 6.24 -5.43 15.93
C ALA A 145 6.52 -4.73 14.60
N LEU A 146 6.33 -3.41 14.54
CA LEU A 146 6.60 -2.62 13.34
C LEU A 146 8.09 -2.67 12.95
N LEU A 147 8.98 -2.45 13.92
CA LEU A 147 10.43 -2.49 13.69
C LEU A 147 10.88 -3.91 13.25
N THR A 148 10.39 -4.95 13.94
CA THR A 148 10.69 -6.34 13.59
C THR A 148 10.22 -6.66 12.17
N PHE A 149 9.02 -6.23 11.81
CA PHE A 149 8.49 -6.39 10.45
C PHE A 149 9.39 -5.71 9.42
N PHE A 150 9.79 -4.45 9.66
CA PHE A 150 10.69 -3.72 8.75
C PHE A 150 12.03 -4.44 8.57
N VAL A 151 12.63 -4.95 9.65
CA VAL A 151 13.89 -5.70 9.58
C VAL A 151 13.74 -6.98 8.75
N ILE A 152 12.71 -7.79 9.05
CA ILE A 152 12.48 -9.05 8.33
C ILE A 152 12.24 -8.80 6.84
N VAL A 153 11.39 -7.82 6.52
CA VAL A 153 11.06 -7.48 5.13
C VAL A 153 12.27 -6.90 4.40
N SER A 154 13.04 -6.02 5.05
CA SER A 154 14.25 -5.46 4.45
C SER A 154 15.29 -6.55 4.15
N MET A 155 15.45 -7.52 5.05
CA MET A 155 16.33 -8.66 4.85
C MET A 155 15.86 -9.56 3.70
N TYR A 156 14.55 -9.82 3.61
CA TYR A 156 13.97 -10.58 2.51
C TYR A 156 14.19 -9.90 1.15
N ILE A 157 13.93 -8.58 1.06
CA ILE A 157 14.10 -7.82 -0.18
C ILE A 157 15.59 -7.76 -0.58
N ALA A 158 16.49 -7.52 0.39
CA ALA A 158 17.91 -7.47 0.14
C ALA A 158 18.48 -8.81 -0.33
N TRP A 159 17.89 -9.93 0.11
CA TRP A 159 18.25 -11.26 -0.37
C TRP A 159 17.69 -11.55 -1.77
N ARG A 160 16.45 -11.11 -2.06
CA ARG A 160 15.74 -11.44 -3.32
C ARG A 160 16.16 -10.55 -4.49
N PHE A 161 16.52 -9.27 -4.22
CA PHE A 161 16.77 -8.26 -5.23
C PHE A 161 18.16 -7.61 -5.08
N GLU A 162 18.57 -6.91 -6.13
CA GLU A 162 19.75 -6.07 -6.06
C GLU A 162 19.58 -4.94 -5.03
N TRP A 163 20.68 -4.56 -4.36
CA TRP A 163 20.64 -3.58 -3.26
C TRP A 163 19.95 -2.24 -3.60
N LYS A 164 20.04 -1.76 -4.86
CA LYS A 164 19.33 -0.53 -5.29
C LYS A 164 17.83 -0.71 -5.39
N MET A 165 17.37 -1.88 -5.80
CA MET A 165 15.97 -2.25 -5.77
C MET A 165 15.49 -2.34 -4.32
N ALA A 166 16.29 -2.96 -3.45
CA ALA A 166 15.96 -3.07 -2.03
C ALA A 166 15.79 -1.70 -1.38
N ILE A 167 16.72 -0.78 -1.58
CA ILE A 167 16.61 0.59 -1.05
C ILE A 167 15.37 1.30 -1.60
N ALA A 168 15.09 1.21 -2.91
CA ALA A 168 13.92 1.85 -3.50
C ALA A 168 12.60 1.32 -2.90
N ALA A 169 12.50 0.00 -2.68
CA ALA A 169 11.33 -0.62 -2.05
C ALA A 169 11.17 -0.20 -0.58
N ILE A 170 12.26 -0.20 0.19
CA ILE A 170 12.23 0.21 1.61
C ILE A 170 11.82 1.68 1.74
N LEU A 171 12.37 2.57 0.89
CA LEU A 171 11.98 3.99 0.89
C LEU A 171 10.51 4.18 0.51
N ALA A 172 9.98 3.40 -0.44
CA ALA A 172 8.57 3.44 -0.79
C ALA A 172 7.68 2.95 0.38
N MET A 173 8.07 1.88 1.08
CA MET A 173 7.36 1.42 2.27
C MET A 173 7.36 2.46 3.40
N MET A 174 8.50 3.10 3.66
CA MET A 174 8.59 4.18 4.67
C MET A 174 7.70 5.36 4.30
N HIS A 175 7.68 5.74 3.02
CA HIS A 175 6.77 6.77 2.49
C HIS A 175 5.30 6.39 2.74
N ASP A 176 4.90 5.14 2.48
CA ASP A 176 3.51 4.69 2.64
C ASP A 176 3.05 4.76 4.10
N VAL A 177 3.90 4.31 5.04
CA VAL A 177 3.62 4.44 6.47
C VAL A 177 3.50 5.89 6.87
N LEU A 178 4.46 6.73 6.44
CA LEU A 178 4.49 8.15 6.81
C LEU A 178 3.23 8.87 6.35
N ILE A 179 2.80 8.66 5.10
CA ILE A 179 1.59 9.31 4.58
C ILE A 179 0.34 8.70 5.22
N SER A 180 0.28 7.38 5.47
CA SER A 180 -0.85 6.77 6.17
C SER A 180 -1.04 7.37 7.57
N VAL A 181 0.05 7.54 8.32
CA VAL A 181 0.05 8.23 9.61
C VAL A 181 -0.38 9.69 9.45
N GLY A 182 0.06 10.35 8.38
CA GLY A 182 -0.35 11.72 8.04
C GLY A 182 -1.84 11.87 7.79
N VAL A 183 -2.44 10.95 7.05
CA VAL A 183 -3.90 10.94 6.83
C VAL A 183 -4.63 10.83 8.16
N TYR A 184 -4.17 9.96 9.07
CA TYR A 184 -4.75 9.83 10.41
C TYR A 184 -4.62 11.12 11.23
N ALA A 185 -3.47 11.80 11.15
CA ALA A 185 -3.26 13.08 11.83
C ALA A 185 -4.15 14.19 11.27
N VAL A 186 -4.27 14.32 9.93
CA VAL A 186 -5.07 15.36 9.27
C VAL A 186 -6.55 15.22 9.58
N PHE A 187 -7.08 13.99 9.51
CA PHE A 187 -8.52 13.73 9.74
C PHE A 187 -8.86 13.49 11.22
N GLY A 188 -7.86 13.44 12.10
CA GLY A 188 -8.06 13.21 13.53
C GLY A 188 -8.56 11.80 13.85
N PHE A 189 -8.36 10.82 12.97
CA PHE A 189 -8.76 9.43 13.21
C PHE A 189 -8.03 8.85 14.42
N SER A 190 -8.73 8.03 15.20
CA SER A 190 -8.13 7.35 16.35
C SER A 190 -7.20 6.24 15.90
N VAL A 191 -5.99 6.23 16.45
CA VAL A 191 -5.04 5.13 16.29
C VAL A 191 -5.29 4.10 17.39
N THR A 192 -5.70 2.91 17.00
CA THR A 192 -6.00 1.77 17.88
C THR A 192 -5.07 0.60 17.54
N PRO A 193 -5.01 -0.47 18.34
CA PRO A 193 -4.29 -1.69 17.97
C PRO A 193 -4.74 -2.26 16.63
N ALA A 194 -6.03 -2.16 16.29
CA ALA A 194 -6.56 -2.56 14.99
C ALA A 194 -5.93 -1.74 13.85
N THR A 195 -5.73 -0.45 14.03
CA THR A 195 -5.04 0.43 13.07
C THR A 195 -3.59 -0.01 12.84
N VAL A 196 -2.87 -0.40 13.90
CA VAL A 196 -1.48 -0.90 13.78
C VAL A 196 -1.44 -2.21 13.00
N ILE A 197 -2.38 -3.14 13.25
CA ILE A 197 -2.49 -4.38 12.49
C ILE A 197 -2.79 -4.07 11.02
N ALA A 198 -3.67 -3.10 10.75
CA ALA A 198 -3.94 -2.64 9.39
C ALA A 198 -2.66 -2.10 8.72
N PHE A 199 -1.88 -1.27 9.39
CA PHE A 199 -0.61 -0.75 8.83
C PHE A 199 0.38 -1.86 8.49
N LEU A 200 0.55 -2.87 9.37
CA LEU A 200 1.40 -4.02 9.06
C LEU A 200 0.89 -4.81 7.83
N THR A 201 -0.42 -4.96 7.71
CA THR A 201 -1.06 -5.64 6.57
C THR A 201 -0.85 -4.87 5.27
N ILE A 202 -1.00 -3.53 5.31
CA ILE A 202 -0.79 -2.64 4.15
C ILE A 202 0.66 -2.70 3.67
N LEU A 203 1.61 -2.72 4.58
CA LEU A 203 3.02 -2.83 4.22
C LEU A 203 3.30 -4.10 3.42
N GLY A 204 2.69 -5.22 3.82
CA GLY A 204 2.78 -6.47 3.06
C GLY A 204 2.16 -6.36 1.67
N PHE A 205 1.01 -5.70 1.56
CA PHE A 205 0.31 -5.49 0.29
C PHE A 205 1.10 -4.55 -0.65
N SER A 206 1.56 -3.40 -0.16
CA SER A 206 2.37 -2.45 -0.93
C SER A 206 3.67 -3.08 -1.43
N LEU A 207 4.31 -3.88 -0.57
CA LEU A 207 5.49 -4.62 -0.93
C LEU A 207 5.23 -5.64 -2.04
N TYR A 208 4.11 -6.37 -1.99
CA TYR A 208 3.76 -7.35 -3.01
C TYR A 208 3.68 -6.70 -4.40
N ASP A 209 3.02 -5.57 -4.53
CA ASP A 209 2.91 -4.85 -5.81
C ASP A 209 4.28 -4.34 -6.30
N THR A 210 5.08 -3.79 -5.39
CA THR A 210 6.46 -3.36 -5.69
C THR A 210 7.33 -4.52 -6.17
N ILE A 211 7.23 -5.70 -5.53
CA ILE A 211 7.97 -6.91 -5.92
C ILE A 211 7.59 -7.35 -7.34
N VAL A 212 6.31 -7.37 -7.68
CA VAL A 212 5.83 -7.76 -9.02
C VAL A 212 6.41 -6.84 -10.09
N VAL A 213 6.43 -5.53 -9.83
CA VAL A 213 7.02 -4.56 -10.76
C VAL A 213 8.53 -4.77 -10.89
N PHE A 214 9.23 -4.93 -9.77
CA PHE A 214 10.70 -5.09 -9.77
C PHE A 214 11.15 -6.39 -10.39
N ASP A 215 10.41 -7.47 -10.20
CA ASP A 215 10.68 -8.76 -10.86
C ASP A 215 10.57 -8.61 -12.39
N LYS A 216 9.57 -7.89 -12.87
CA LYS A 216 9.43 -7.60 -14.31
C LYS A 216 10.52 -6.68 -14.84
N VAL A 217 10.94 -5.69 -14.07
CA VAL A 217 12.10 -4.84 -14.41
C VAL A 217 13.38 -5.67 -14.48
N HIS A 218 13.58 -6.59 -13.54
CA HIS A 218 14.74 -7.48 -13.51
C HIS A 218 14.76 -8.41 -14.73
N GLU A 219 13.65 -9.05 -15.06
CA GLU A 219 13.47 -9.88 -16.27
C GLU A 219 13.81 -9.08 -17.54
N ASN A 220 13.24 -7.88 -17.70
CA ASN A 220 13.50 -7.04 -18.86
C ASN A 220 14.92 -6.48 -18.88
N THR A 221 15.55 -6.22 -17.74
CA THR A 221 16.95 -5.82 -17.67
C THR A 221 17.87 -6.92 -18.24
N THR A 222 17.58 -8.17 -17.96
CA THR A 222 18.29 -9.32 -18.55
C THR A 222 18.00 -9.43 -20.04
N ARG A 223 16.74 -9.28 -20.46
CA ARG A 223 16.32 -9.34 -21.85
C ARG A 223 17.00 -8.29 -22.74
N TYR A 224 17.14 -7.06 -22.25
CA TYR A 224 17.75 -5.95 -22.97
C TYR A 224 19.25 -5.78 -22.64
N SER A 225 19.89 -6.74 -21.99
CA SER A 225 21.27 -6.64 -21.54
C SER A 225 22.28 -6.40 -22.66
N ALA A 226 22.03 -6.95 -23.86
CA ALA A 226 22.83 -6.76 -25.06
C ALA A 226 22.49 -5.48 -25.85
N SER A 227 21.38 -4.81 -25.52
CA SER A 227 20.89 -3.63 -26.23
C SER A 227 21.38 -2.35 -25.55
N LYS A 228 21.70 -1.33 -26.35
CA LYS A 228 22.07 0.01 -25.83
C LYS A 228 20.80 0.81 -25.45
N VAL A 229 20.11 0.38 -24.40
CA VAL A 229 18.83 0.92 -23.95
C VAL A 229 18.99 1.55 -22.57
N SER A 230 18.36 2.71 -22.36
CA SER A 230 18.38 3.38 -21.07
C SER A 230 17.61 2.58 -20.02
N TYR A 231 18.03 2.66 -18.77
CA TYR A 231 17.32 1.96 -17.69
C TYR A 231 15.90 2.51 -17.49
N GLY A 232 15.69 3.80 -17.76
CA GLY A 232 14.36 4.43 -17.75
C GLY A 232 13.40 3.83 -18.78
N ASP A 233 13.89 3.49 -19.97
CA ASP A 233 13.07 2.84 -21.00
C ASP A 233 12.70 1.40 -20.60
N ILE A 234 13.65 0.65 -20.04
CA ILE A 234 13.39 -0.69 -19.50
C ILE A 234 12.28 -0.64 -18.46
N ILE A 235 12.35 0.32 -17.54
CA ILE A 235 11.30 0.53 -16.54
C ILE A 235 9.96 0.87 -17.19
N ASN A 236 9.92 1.81 -18.14
CA ASN A 236 8.69 2.19 -18.80
C ASN A 236 8.02 1.00 -19.49
N VAL A 237 8.79 0.16 -20.20
CA VAL A 237 8.29 -1.08 -20.82
C VAL A 237 7.76 -2.03 -19.76
N SER A 238 8.51 -2.27 -18.69
CA SER A 238 8.12 -3.18 -17.61
C SER A 238 6.83 -2.74 -16.95
N MET A 239 6.71 -1.45 -16.64
CA MET A 239 5.51 -0.87 -16.04
C MET A 239 4.27 -1.05 -16.91
N ASN A 240 4.38 -0.75 -18.22
CA ASN A 240 3.25 -0.93 -19.14
C ASN A 240 2.82 -2.41 -19.26
N GLN A 241 3.75 -3.37 -19.12
CA GLN A 241 3.44 -4.80 -19.15
C GLN A 241 2.69 -5.28 -17.90
N VAL A 242 3.00 -4.74 -16.71
CA VAL A 242 2.40 -5.16 -15.44
C VAL A 242 1.25 -4.28 -14.99
N LEU A 243 1.03 -3.12 -15.61
CA LEU A 243 0.07 -2.11 -15.16
C LEU A 243 -1.33 -2.67 -14.93
N MET A 244 -1.85 -3.46 -15.87
CA MET A 244 -3.18 -4.04 -15.73
C MET A 244 -3.25 -5.08 -14.60
N ARG A 245 -2.18 -5.83 -14.39
CA ARG A 245 -2.09 -6.76 -13.26
C ARG A 245 -2.12 -5.99 -11.93
N SER A 246 -1.33 -4.92 -11.81
CA SER A 246 -1.29 -4.07 -10.61
C SER A 246 -2.65 -3.44 -10.33
N ILE A 247 -3.34 -2.91 -11.34
CA ILE A 247 -4.70 -2.34 -11.20
C ILE A 247 -5.69 -3.42 -10.74
N ASN A 248 -5.69 -4.59 -11.37
CA ASN A 248 -6.62 -5.67 -11.04
C ASN A 248 -6.38 -6.21 -9.62
N THR A 249 -5.13 -6.39 -9.21
CA THR A 249 -4.81 -6.85 -7.84
C THR A 249 -5.19 -5.82 -6.79
N SER A 250 -4.95 -4.53 -7.05
CA SER A 250 -5.36 -3.45 -6.15
C SER A 250 -6.89 -3.37 -6.05
N LEU A 251 -7.60 -3.45 -7.17
CA LEU A 251 -9.06 -3.44 -7.18
C LEU A 251 -9.64 -4.65 -6.44
N ALA A 252 -9.11 -5.85 -6.70
CA ALA A 252 -9.54 -7.07 -6.03
C ALA A 252 -9.30 -7.03 -4.51
N ALA A 253 -8.24 -6.37 -4.05
CA ALA A 253 -7.95 -6.20 -2.63
C ALA A 253 -8.81 -5.11 -1.97
N VAL A 254 -9.10 -4.02 -2.68
CA VAL A 254 -9.92 -2.90 -2.16
C VAL A 254 -11.40 -3.29 -2.02
N LEU A 255 -11.95 -4.12 -2.91
CA LEU A 255 -13.37 -4.51 -2.86
C LEU A 255 -13.81 -5.15 -1.54
N PRO A 256 -13.11 -6.16 -0.96
CA PRO A 256 -13.44 -6.70 0.36
C PRO A 256 -13.36 -5.66 1.48
N VAL A 257 -12.38 -4.75 1.41
CA VAL A 257 -12.20 -3.69 2.41
C VAL A 257 -13.33 -2.66 2.33
N LEU A 258 -13.76 -2.28 1.13
CA LEU A 258 -14.95 -1.45 0.94
C LEU A 258 -16.21 -2.14 1.46
N SER A 259 -16.36 -3.45 1.21
CA SER A 259 -17.46 -4.23 1.78
C SER A 259 -17.41 -4.25 3.30
N LEU A 260 -16.22 -4.43 3.90
CA LEU A 260 -16.03 -4.36 5.35
C LEU A 260 -16.39 -2.98 5.90
N LEU A 261 -15.99 -1.91 5.20
CA LEU A 261 -16.30 -0.54 5.59
C LEU A 261 -17.84 -0.27 5.54
N VAL A 262 -18.49 -0.66 4.45
CA VAL A 262 -19.93 -0.44 4.27
C VAL A 262 -20.75 -1.33 5.21
N LEU A 263 -20.50 -2.65 5.20
CA LEU A 263 -21.27 -3.60 6.00
C LEU A 263 -20.93 -3.48 7.50
N GLY A 264 -19.65 -3.40 7.84
CA GLY A 264 -19.18 -3.36 9.22
C GLY A 264 -19.51 -2.03 9.90
N SER A 265 -19.31 -0.90 9.21
CA SER A 265 -19.53 0.43 9.76
C SER A 265 -20.99 0.87 9.63
N TRP A 266 -21.52 0.91 8.39
CA TRP A 266 -22.84 1.52 8.13
C TRP A 266 -24.01 0.60 8.48
N ILE A 267 -23.86 -0.72 8.35
CA ILE A 267 -24.95 -1.66 8.60
C ILE A 267 -24.88 -2.24 10.02
N MET A 268 -23.68 -2.60 10.49
CA MET A 268 -23.50 -3.22 11.81
C MET A 268 -23.12 -2.24 12.92
N GLY A 269 -22.75 -0.99 12.58
CA GLY A 269 -22.33 0.01 13.56
C GLY A 269 -21.03 -0.32 14.31
N ALA A 270 -20.24 -1.27 13.81
CA ALA A 270 -19.03 -1.76 14.48
C ALA A 270 -17.86 -0.81 14.26
N ILE A 271 -17.63 0.12 15.19
CA ILE A 271 -16.61 1.18 15.09
C ILE A 271 -15.19 0.63 14.92
N ALA A 272 -14.84 -0.46 15.62
CA ALA A 272 -13.54 -1.09 15.48
C ALA A 272 -13.29 -1.61 14.05
N LEU A 273 -14.32 -2.14 13.39
CA LEU A 273 -14.24 -2.55 11.99
C LEU A 273 -14.10 -1.36 11.04
N GLN A 274 -14.75 -0.24 11.36
CA GLN A 274 -14.64 1.01 10.61
C GLN A 274 -13.18 1.54 10.65
N GLU A 275 -12.60 1.66 11.85
CA GLU A 275 -11.24 2.16 12.05
C GLU A 275 -10.22 1.27 11.30
N PHE A 276 -10.38 -0.04 11.40
CA PHE A 276 -9.56 -1.02 10.69
C PHE A 276 -9.71 -0.92 9.16
N ALA A 277 -10.94 -0.88 8.66
CA ALA A 277 -11.22 -0.81 7.23
C ALA A 277 -10.75 0.51 6.60
N LEU A 278 -10.90 1.64 7.30
CA LEU A 278 -10.38 2.94 6.86
C LEU A 278 -8.85 2.92 6.73
N ALA A 279 -8.16 2.36 7.73
CA ALA A 279 -6.71 2.22 7.67
C ALA A 279 -6.29 1.42 6.45
N LEU A 280 -6.90 0.23 6.27
CA LEU A 280 -6.62 -0.64 5.12
C LEU A 280 -6.89 0.07 3.79
N LEU A 281 -8.03 0.73 3.65
CA LEU A 281 -8.41 1.41 2.41
C LEU A 281 -7.39 2.49 2.03
N VAL A 282 -7.08 3.38 2.98
CA VAL A 282 -6.09 4.44 2.78
C VAL A 282 -4.74 3.87 2.36
N GLY A 283 -4.25 2.88 3.11
CA GLY A 283 -2.94 2.32 2.85
C GLY A 283 -2.86 1.50 1.57
N MET A 284 -3.91 0.78 1.17
CA MET A 284 -3.95 0.06 -0.11
C MET A 284 -3.91 1.03 -1.30
N LEU A 285 -4.65 2.14 -1.24
CA LEU A 285 -4.62 3.17 -2.27
C LEU A 285 -3.25 3.83 -2.36
N LEU A 286 -2.63 4.13 -1.21
CA LEU A 286 -1.29 4.68 -1.14
C LEU A 286 -0.24 3.69 -1.67
N GLY A 287 -0.32 2.42 -1.30
CA GLY A 287 0.59 1.36 -1.77
C GLY A 287 0.52 1.17 -3.29
N ALA A 288 -0.68 1.16 -3.87
CA ALA A 288 -0.85 1.11 -5.32
C ALA A 288 -0.28 2.35 -6.02
N TYR A 289 -0.41 3.53 -5.41
CA TYR A 289 0.21 4.75 -5.92
C TYR A 289 1.73 4.71 -5.81
N SER A 290 2.26 4.32 -4.64
CA SER A 290 3.68 4.40 -4.35
C SER A 290 4.51 3.40 -5.14
N SER A 291 4.01 2.19 -5.41
CA SER A 291 4.67 1.19 -6.24
C SER A 291 4.93 1.72 -7.67
N ILE A 292 3.98 2.48 -8.23
CA ILE A 292 4.04 3.03 -9.58
C ILE A 292 4.84 4.35 -9.63
N TYR A 293 4.55 5.29 -8.72
CA TYR A 293 5.04 6.67 -8.82
C TYR A 293 6.19 7.00 -7.87
N ILE A 294 6.53 6.12 -6.92
CA ILE A 294 7.64 6.31 -5.98
C ILE A 294 8.71 5.23 -6.14
N ALA A 295 8.38 3.96 -5.88
CA ALA A 295 9.35 2.86 -5.91
C ALA A 295 10.04 2.75 -7.27
N THR A 296 9.26 2.76 -8.34
CA THR A 296 9.75 2.58 -9.71
C THR A 296 10.56 3.76 -10.22
N PRO A 297 10.16 5.03 -10.06
CA PRO A 297 10.99 6.18 -10.43
C PRO A 297 12.24 6.34 -9.55
N LEU A 298 12.19 5.99 -8.26
CA LEU A 298 13.38 5.96 -7.40
C LEU A 298 14.40 4.96 -7.93
N LEU A 299 13.94 3.76 -8.30
CA LEU A 299 14.79 2.77 -8.94
C LEU A 299 15.40 3.29 -10.25
N ALA A 300 14.62 4.00 -11.09
CA ALA A 300 15.13 4.63 -12.30
C ALA A 300 16.26 5.61 -12.01
N VAL A 301 16.14 6.41 -10.96
CA VAL A 301 17.17 7.38 -10.54
C VAL A 301 18.42 6.65 -10.03
N PHE A 302 18.27 5.62 -9.19
CA PHE A 302 19.42 4.91 -8.60
C PHE A 302 20.19 4.08 -9.62
N LYS A 303 19.49 3.37 -10.48
CA LYS A 303 20.11 2.52 -11.52
C LYS A 303 20.58 3.32 -12.74
N GLY A 304 19.88 4.38 -13.11
CA GLY A 304 20.29 5.25 -14.23
C GLY A 304 21.61 5.97 -13.99
N ARG A 305 22.08 6.06 -12.74
CA ARG A 305 23.40 6.62 -12.38
C ARG A 305 24.54 5.61 -12.51
N GLU A 306 24.28 4.33 -12.76
CA GLU A 306 25.32 3.33 -12.97
C GLU A 306 26.09 3.61 -14.27
N LEU A 307 27.38 3.35 -14.27
CA LEU A 307 28.25 3.54 -15.43
C LEU A 307 27.74 2.82 -16.69
N LYS A 308 27.11 1.64 -16.50
CA LYS A 308 26.52 0.85 -17.58
C LYS A 308 25.39 1.58 -18.30
N PHE A 309 24.60 2.38 -17.60
CA PHE A 309 23.37 3.02 -18.14
C PHE A 309 23.51 4.54 -18.30
N ARG A 310 24.51 5.15 -17.65
CA ARG A 310 24.69 6.62 -17.59
C ARG A 310 24.86 7.28 -18.97
N SER A 311 25.55 6.61 -19.89
CA SER A 311 25.84 7.12 -21.24
C SER A 311 24.76 6.75 -22.26
N LEU A 312 23.78 5.94 -21.88
CA LEU A 312 22.74 5.48 -22.79
C LEU A 312 21.60 6.48 -22.84
N GLN A 313 21.23 6.88 -24.07
CA GLN A 313 20.04 7.69 -24.31
C GLN A 313 18.82 6.79 -24.51
N GLY A 314 17.62 7.35 -24.29
CA GLY A 314 16.35 6.66 -24.52
C GLY A 314 16.14 6.40 -26.01
N ASN A 315 16.43 5.19 -26.45
CA ASN A 315 16.31 4.78 -27.86
C ASN A 315 15.08 3.92 -28.14
N LEU A 316 14.32 3.50 -27.09
CA LEU A 316 13.11 2.73 -27.28
C LEU A 316 11.92 3.65 -27.55
N ARG A 317 11.28 3.46 -28.69
CA ARG A 317 9.96 4.00 -28.95
C ARG A 317 8.93 3.09 -28.30
N LEU A 318 8.41 3.49 -27.15
CA LEU A 318 7.48 2.69 -26.33
C LEU A 318 6.34 2.08 -27.16
N GLY A 319 5.76 2.84 -28.09
CA GLY A 319 4.68 2.36 -28.95
C GLY A 319 5.07 1.20 -29.86
N GLU A 320 6.23 1.27 -30.49
CA GLU A 320 6.74 0.22 -31.38
C GLU A 320 7.16 -1.00 -30.60
N GLU A 321 7.83 -0.83 -29.44
CA GLU A 321 8.28 -1.92 -28.61
C GLU A 321 7.10 -2.68 -28.00
N MET A 322 6.11 -1.98 -27.48
CA MET A 322 4.89 -2.63 -26.95
C MET A 322 4.13 -3.38 -28.05
N ALA A 323 4.08 -2.85 -29.27
CA ALA A 323 3.46 -3.55 -30.41
C ALA A 323 4.24 -4.84 -30.79
N ARG A 324 5.58 -4.80 -30.77
CA ARG A 324 6.44 -5.99 -31.01
C ARG A 324 6.22 -7.05 -29.95
N LEU A 325 6.19 -6.68 -28.69
CA LEU A 325 5.93 -7.62 -27.56
C LEU A 325 4.55 -8.25 -27.66
N GLY A 326 3.52 -7.49 -28.00
CA GLY A 326 2.17 -7.99 -28.21
C GLY A 326 2.08 -8.94 -29.43
N ALA A 327 2.78 -8.66 -30.52
CA ALA A 327 2.83 -9.55 -31.68
C ALA A 327 3.53 -10.87 -31.40
N THR A 328 4.62 -10.84 -30.61
CA THR A 328 5.35 -12.06 -30.20
C THR A 328 4.49 -12.95 -29.30
N SER A 329 3.74 -12.35 -28.36
CA SER A 329 2.82 -13.07 -27.48
C SER A 329 1.69 -13.76 -28.28
N LYS A 330 1.12 -13.08 -29.28
CA LYS A 330 0.09 -13.70 -30.15
C LYS A 330 0.61 -14.88 -30.94
N LYS A 331 1.83 -14.81 -31.48
CA LYS A 331 2.44 -15.95 -32.21
C LYS A 331 2.61 -17.17 -31.30
N VAL A 332 3.00 -17.00 -30.05
CA VAL A 332 3.15 -18.09 -29.09
C VAL A 332 1.81 -18.73 -28.76
N VAL A 333 0.76 -17.93 -28.50
CA VAL A 333 -0.59 -18.46 -28.17
C VAL A 333 -1.22 -19.18 -29.36
N THR A 334 -1.06 -18.65 -30.58
CA THR A 334 -1.61 -19.31 -31.78
C THR A 334 -0.89 -20.63 -32.06
N ARG A 335 0.39 -20.75 -31.75
CA ARG A 335 1.18 -21.97 -31.92
C ARG A 335 0.77 -23.05 -30.91
N THR A 336 0.46 -22.69 -29.67
CA THR A 336 0.00 -23.64 -28.63
C THR A 336 -1.43 -24.17 -28.88
N GLN A 337 -2.28 -23.40 -29.56
CA GLN A 337 -3.64 -23.83 -29.94
C GLN A 337 -3.70 -24.55 -31.31
N GLY A 338 -2.69 -24.35 -32.16
CA GLY A 338 -2.63 -24.97 -33.50
C GLY A 338 -2.03 -26.37 -33.52
N ASP A 339 -1.28 -26.77 -32.50
CA ASP A 339 -0.57 -28.07 -32.48
C ASP A 339 -1.42 -29.26 -32.02
N ALA A 340 -2.75 -29.08 -31.87
CA ALA A 340 -3.67 -30.21 -31.66
C ALA A 340 -4.17 -30.85 -32.97
N SER A 341 -3.86 -30.30 -34.14
CA SER A 341 -4.27 -30.87 -35.43
C SER A 341 -3.42 -30.32 -36.58
N THR A 342 -2.23 -30.82 -36.77
CA THR A 342 -1.61 -31.03 -38.10
C THR A 342 -0.17 -31.51 -37.94
N THR A 343 0.13 -32.64 -38.55
CA THR A 343 1.45 -33.24 -38.75
C THR A 343 2.35 -32.24 -39.50
N SER A 344 3.28 -31.58 -38.80
CA SER A 344 4.25 -30.67 -39.42
C SER A 344 5.36 -31.47 -40.10
N THR A 345 5.60 -31.20 -41.36
CA THR A 345 6.64 -31.80 -42.18
C THR A 345 8.04 -31.47 -41.61
N GLN A 346 8.90 -32.43 -41.54
CA GLN A 346 10.26 -32.44 -40.96
C GLN A 346 11.16 -31.29 -41.44
N SER A 347 10.84 -30.65 -42.59
CA SER A 347 11.60 -29.56 -43.21
C SER A 347 11.52 -28.19 -42.46
N ASP A 348 10.45 -27.96 -41.65
CA ASP A 348 10.30 -26.69 -40.94
C ASP A 348 11.00 -26.69 -39.58
N ILE A 349 11.24 -27.87 -39.01
CA ILE A 349 11.98 -28.05 -37.76
C ILE A 349 13.49 -27.79 -37.97
N GLU A 350 14.03 -28.21 -39.12
CA GLU A 350 15.44 -27.94 -39.46
C GLU A 350 15.75 -26.45 -39.69
N ARG A 351 14.83 -25.71 -40.32
CA ARG A 351 15.03 -24.26 -40.52
C ARG A 351 14.98 -23.43 -39.22
N GLU A 352 14.18 -23.86 -38.28
CA GLU A 352 14.07 -23.14 -37.00
C GLU A 352 15.23 -23.44 -36.02
N THR A 353 15.76 -24.67 -36.06
CA THR A 353 16.98 -25.04 -35.32
C THR A 353 18.20 -24.32 -35.88
N VAL A 354 18.28 -24.05 -37.16
CA VAL A 354 19.38 -23.27 -37.77
C VAL A 354 19.29 -21.79 -37.39
N LEU A 355 18.10 -21.20 -37.28
CA LEU A 355 17.92 -19.81 -36.85
C LEU A 355 18.17 -19.65 -35.34
N ALA A 356 17.81 -20.62 -34.52
CA ALA A 356 18.11 -20.59 -33.07
C ALA A 356 19.62 -20.81 -32.77
N SER A 357 20.31 -21.61 -33.59
CA SER A 357 21.74 -21.86 -33.45
C SER A 357 22.62 -20.69 -33.93
N SER A 358 22.11 -19.84 -34.83
CA SER A 358 22.83 -18.64 -35.29
C SER A 358 22.88 -17.51 -34.26
N VAL A 359 22.07 -17.57 -33.19
CA VAL A 359 22.10 -16.62 -32.07
C VAL A 359 23.12 -17.01 -30.98
N LEU A 360 23.58 -18.27 -30.99
CA LEU A 360 24.61 -18.79 -30.10
C LEU A 360 25.90 -19.03 -30.89
N SER A 361 26.52 -17.97 -31.41
CA SER A 361 27.74 -18.07 -32.19
C SER A 361 28.99 -18.17 -31.31
N HIS A 362 29.31 -19.37 -30.92
CA HIS A 362 30.73 -19.78 -30.80
C HIS A 362 30.82 -21.27 -31.19
N PRO A 363 31.55 -21.64 -32.24
CA PRO A 363 31.74 -23.06 -32.57
C PRO A 363 32.48 -23.76 -31.43
N PRO A 364 32.08 -24.99 -31.07
CA PRO A 364 32.76 -25.73 -30.02
C PRO A 364 34.24 -25.95 -30.40
N ARG A 365 35.13 -25.57 -29.49
CA ARG A 365 36.56 -25.83 -29.67
C ARG A 365 36.79 -27.33 -29.87
N PRO A 366 37.63 -27.76 -30.89
CA PRO A 366 37.94 -29.16 -31.11
C PRO A 366 38.69 -29.74 -29.90
N ARG A 367 38.24 -30.87 -29.40
CA ARG A 367 38.92 -31.65 -28.35
C ARG A 367 40.29 -32.06 -28.83
N LYS A 368 41.32 -31.62 -28.15
CA LYS A 368 42.69 -32.08 -28.35
C LYS A 368 42.77 -33.56 -27.96
N ASN A 369 42.96 -34.44 -28.95
CA ASN A 369 43.26 -35.85 -28.72
C ASN A 369 44.58 -35.96 -27.97
N ARG A 370 44.57 -36.40 -26.70
CA ARG A 370 45.73 -36.91 -26.03
C ARG A 370 46.08 -38.25 -26.65
N ARG A 371 47.12 -38.28 -27.51
CA ARG A 371 47.85 -39.53 -27.84
C ARG A 371 48.71 -39.87 -26.63
N ARG A 372 48.78 -41.18 -26.34
CA ARG A 372 49.66 -41.83 -25.35
C ARG A 372 51.12 -41.44 -25.50
#